data_1bf2bd4208fc3f19626e065078f9b621
#
_entry.id   1bf2bd4208fc3f19626e065078f9b621
#
_cell.length_a   1.000
_cell.length_b   1.000
_cell.length_c   1.000
_cell.angle_alpha   90.00
_cell.angle_beta   90.00
_cell.angle_gamma   90.00
#
_symmetry.space_group_name_H-M   'P 1'
#
loop_
_entity.id
_entity.type
_entity.pdbx_description
1 polymer ?
#
loop_
_entity_poly.entity_id
_entity_poly.type
_entity_poly.pdbx_seq_one_letter_code
_entity_poly.pdbx_strand_id
1 'polypeptide(L)'
;EETGFGLPAGEEVTVTISASVLSGGPSVKSNADPGNGDQINRCILGVYMVDGENGPQPYGTLSYEQVTGQQATFEDVTLLTGYDYKLVFWADNVASTTNLQTDNHYVTTDFPTVTYNDGHQYMSSDDTRDAFYGVFDLNDFSGEVEDSYTLTRPFGQLNIFTTDCDEIKSDALKPAKVRMTFTSIPTGMDLINGSLTEPAEGAGGVTGEISAIPDDVTSPVVTGARQLSFDYIFAPEGQQRMISGITMNFYDANDSELDITAY
;
A
#
# COMPACT_ATOMS: atom_id res chain seq x y z
N GLU A 1 -36.03 -24.51 11.56
CA GLU A 1 -35.14 -24.09 12.68
C GLU A 1 -33.92 -25.01 12.61
N GLU A 2 -32.89 -24.61 11.85
CA GLU A 2 -31.54 -25.22 11.97
C GLU A 2 -30.93 -24.71 13.28
N THR A 3 -30.93 -25.58 14.27
CA THR A 3 -30.10 -25.37 15.46
C THR A 3 -28.65 -25.63 15.04
N GLY A 4 -27.93 -24.56 14.67
CA GLY A 4 -26.48 -24.63 14.51
C GLY A 4 -25.87 -25.10 15.83
N PHE A 5 -25.36 -26.32 15.84
CA PHE A 5 -24.50 -26.79 16.92
C PHE A 5 -23.17 -26.06 16.80
N GLY A 6 -23.05 -24.86 17.43
CA GLY A 6 -21.77 -24.22 17.65
C GLY A 6 -20.84 -25.14 18.44
N LEU A 7 -19.58 -25.18 18.09
CA LEU A 7 -18.55 -25.86 18.86
C LEU A 7 -18.47 -25.26 20.28
N PRO A 8 -18.09 -26.04 21.32
CA PRO A 8 -17.86 -25.47 22.65
C PRO A 8 -16.77 -24.38 22.62
N ALA A 9 -16.95 -23.31 23.39
CA ALA A 9 -15.94 -22.26 23.46
C ALA A 9 -14.58 -22.80 23.90
N GLY A 10 -13.53 -22.40 23.19
CA GLY A 10 -12.15 -22.81 23.44
C GLY A 10 -11.75 -24.13 22.74
N GLU A 11 -12.56 -24.69 21.86
CA GLU A 11 -12.12 -25.79 20.99
C GLU A 11 -11.23 -25.26 19.86
N GLU A 12 -10.08 -25.90 19.63
CA GLU A 12 -9.18 -25.58 18.52
C GLU A 12 -9.80 -26.02 17.18
N VAL A 13 -9.87 -25.08 16.24
CA VAL A 13 -10.29 -25.35 14.86
C VAL A 13 -9.25 -24.81 13.92
N THR A 14 -8.85 -25.63 12.96
CA THR A 14 -7.94 -25.24 11.89
C THR A 14 -8.74 -24.85 10.66
N VAL A 15 -8.48 -23.66 10.13
CA VAL A 15 -9.16 -23.09 8.97
C VAL A 15 -8.16 -22.68 7.89
N THR A 16 -8.65 -22.57 6.66
CA THR A 16 -7.93 -21.95 5.55
C THR A 16 -8.49 -20.57 5.32
N ILE A 17 -7.62 -19.55 5.30
CA ILE A 17 -7.99 -18.14 5.12
C ILE A 17 -7.43 -17.64 3.80
N SER A 18 -8.28 -17.10 2.94
CA SER A 18 -7.87 -16.53 1.65
C SER A 18 -8.06 -15.01 1.63
N ALA A 19 -7.09 -14.31 1.05
CA ALA A 19 -7.18 -12.87 0.81
C ALA A 19 -6.99 -12.57 -0.67
N SER A 20 -7.80 -11.65 -1.21
CA SER A 20 -7.71 -11.21 -2.60
C SER A 20 -7.38 -9.73 -2.70
N VAL A 21 -6.42 -9.43 -3.55
CA VAL A 21 -6.06 -8.06 -3.94
C VAL A 21 -7.00 -7.67 -5.07
N LEU A 22 -7.92 -6.73 -4.82
CA LEU A 22 -8.81 -6.27 -5.88
C LEU A 22 -8.03 -5.51 -6.95
N SER A 23 -7.93 -6.10 -8.12
CA SER A 23 -7.65 -5.39 -9.38
C SER A 23 -8.92 -4.70 -9.88
N GLY A 24 -9.42 -3.70 -9.17
CA GLY A 24 -10.72 -3.14 -9.48
C GLY A 24 -10.74 -1.62 -9.49
N GLY A 25 -10.02 -1.01 -10.44
CA GLY A 25 -10.48 0.21 -11.06
C GLY A 25 -11.22 -0.16 -12.36
N PRO A 26 -12.06 0.71 -12.93
CA PRO A 26 -12.73 0.45 -14.19
C PRO A 26 -11.67 0.07 -15.25
N SER A 27 -11.93 -0.96 -16.03
CA SER A 27 -11.03 -1.64 -16.96
C SER A 27 -10.59 -0.83 -18.19
N VAL A 28 -10.49 0.47 -18.06
CA VAL A 28 -9.93 1.37 -19.06
C VAL A 28 -8.61 1.89 -18.51
N LYS A 29 -7.54 1.13 -18.69
CA LYS A 29 -6.18 1.62 -18.42
C LYS A 29 -5.91 2.87 -19.26
N SER A 30 -6.17 4.04 -18.70
CA SER A 30 -5.30 5.16 -18.99
C SER A 30 -3.99 4.88 -18.21
N ASN A 31 -2.84 5.20 -18.74
CA ASN A 31 -1.57 5.03 -18.03
C ASN A 31 -1.44 5.89 -16.76
N ALA A 32 -2.49 6.60 -16.38
CA ALA A 32 -2.68 7.35 -15.12
C ALA A 32 -3.60 6.60 -14.14
N ASP A 33 -4.03 5.37 -14.45
CA ASP A 33 -4.82 4.57 -13.54
C ASP A 33 -3.94 4.08 -12.39
N PRO A 34 -4.49 3.95 -11.19
CA PRO A 34 -3.82 3.28 -10.08
C PRO A 34 -3.30 1.93 -10.54
N GLY A 35 -2.14 1.53 -10.03
CA GLY A 35 -1.58 0.21 -10.29
C GLY A 35 -2.67 -0.87 -10.18
N ASN A 36 -2.56 -1.92 -11.00
CA ASN A 36 -3.57 -2.99 -11.04
C ASN A 36 -3.33 -4.10 -9.99
N GLY A 37 -2.37 -3.89 -9.07
CA GLY A 37 -1.99 -4.89 -8.08
C GLY A 37 -1.15 -6.05 -8.64
N ASP A 38 -0.78 -6.04 -9.93
CA ASP A 38 -0.02 -7.14 -10.55
C ASP A 38 1.40 -7.27 -9.99
N GLN A 39 1.92 -6.22 -9.35
CA GLN A 39 3.24 -6.20 -8.74
C GLN A 39 3.26 -6.77 -7.32
N ILE A 40 2.09 -7.01 -6.73
CA ILE A 40 1.97 -7.57 -5.38
C ILE A 40 2.36 -9.04 -5.40
N ASN A 41 3.32 -9.42 -4.57
CA ASN A 41 3.85 -10.78 -4.53
C ASN A 41 3.96 -11.39 -3.13
N ARG A 42 3.69 -10.59 -2.05
CA ARG A 42 3.62 -11.05 -0.67
C ARG A 42 2.29 -10.66 -0.05
N CYS A 43 1.74 -11.51 0.82
CA CYS A 43 0.68 -11.17 1.76
C CYS A 43 1.08 -11.61 3.16
N ILE A 44 0.81 -10.77 4.16
CA ILE A 44 1.03 -11.01 5.59
C ILE A 44 -0.35 -11.14 6.24
N LEU A 45 -0.53 -12.14 7.09
CA LEU A 45 -1.68 -12.28 7.98
C LEU A 45 -1.22 -12.22 9.43
N GLY A 46 -1.76 -11.26 10.18
CA GLY A 46 -1.72 -11.23 11.63
C GLY A 46 -3.10 -11.55 12.20
N VAL A 47 -3.18 -12.48 13.12
CA VAL A 47 -4.39 -12.77 13.88
C VAL A 47 -4.30 -12.10 15.25
N TYR A 48 -5.35 -11.40 15.63
CA TYR A 48 -5.44 -10.72 16.92
C TYR A 48 -6.70 -11.15 17.64
N MET A 49 -6.55 -11.71 18.83
CA MET A 49 -7.68 -12.03 19.70
C MET A 49 -8.16 -10.73 20.37
N VAL A 50 -9.46 -10.50 20.37
CA VAL A 50 -10.05 -9.30 20.98
C VAL A 50 -10.38 -9.60 22.43
N ASP A 51 -9.59 -9.01 23.34
CA ASP A 51 -9.89 -9.01 24.78
C ASP A 51 -10.57 -7.68 25.13
N GLY A 52 -11.77 -7.76 25.66
CA GLY A 52 -12.61 -6.60 25.93
C GLY A 52 -11.96 -5.54 26.84
N GLU A 53 -10.96 -5.88 27.65
CA GLU A 53 -10.26 -4.95 28.53
C GLU A 53 -8.99 -4.36 27.90
N ASN A 54 -8.27 -5.16 27.10
CA ASN A 54 -6.96 -4.79 26.57
C ASN A 54 -6.98 -4.52 25.05
N GLY A 55 -8.14 -4.67 24.41
CA GLY A 55 -8.27 -4.57 22.96
C GLY A 55 -7.60 -5.74 22.22
N PRO A 56 -7.37 -5.59 20.91
CA PRO A 56 -6.77 -6.64 20.11
C PRO A 56 -5.33 -6.97 20.54
N GLN A 57 -5.08 -8.23 20.87
CA GLN A 57 -3.75 -8.74 21.24
C GLN A 57 -3.29 -9.77 20.22
N PRO A 58 -1.99 -9.80 19.84
CA PRO A 58 -1.47 -10.79 18.89
C PRO A 58 -1.81 -12.21 19.34
N TYR A 59 -2.37 -13.01 18.42
CA TYR A 59 -2.67 -14.42 18.62
C TYR A 59 -1.85 -15.27 17.64
N GLY A 60 -0.82 -15.93 18.15
CA GLY A 60 0.15 -16.66 17.36
C GLY A 60 1.22 -15.76 16.72
N THR A 61 1.83 -16.24 15.65
CA THR A 61 2.85 -15.55 14.87
C THR A 61 2.29 -15.04 13.55
N LEU A 62 2.95 -14.05 12.96
CA LEU A 62 2.61 -13.62 11.61
C LEU A 62 2.81 -14.75 10.60
N SER A 63 1.86 -14.89 9.70
CA SER A 63 1.94 -15.79 8.56
C SER A 63 2.23 -15.01 7.28
N TYR A 64 3.05 -15.59 6.40
CA TYR A 64 3.50 -14.96 5.16
C TYR A 64 3.24 -15.89 3.99
N GLU A 65 2.49 -15.41 3.00
CA GLU A 65 2.18 -16.19 1.81
C GLU A 65 2.49 -15.42 0.53
N GLN A 66 2.85 -16.18 -0.51
CA GLN A 66 3.04 -15.61 -1.83
C GLN A 66 1.69 -15.29 -2.45
N VAL A 67 1.58 -14.07 -3.03
CA VAL A 67 0.42 -13.72 -3.85
C VAL A 67 0.59 -14.30 -5.24
N THR A 68 -0.37 -15.09 -5.69
CA THR A 68 -0.41 -15.70 -7.01
C THR A 68 -1.79 -15.47 -7.63
N GLY A 69 -1.85 -14.90 -8.84
CA GLY A 69 -3.11 -14.56 -9.48
C GLY A 69 -3.97 -13.60 -8.62
N GLN A 70 -3.33 -12.68 -7.91
CA GLN A 70 -3.95 -11.68 -7.02
C GLN A 70 -4.63 -12.29 -5.77
N GLN A 71 -4.23 -13.49 -5.38
CA GLN A 71 -4.75 -14.17 -4.20
C GLN A 71 -3.59 -14.74 -3.37
N ALA A 72 -3.75 -14.68 -2.03
CA ALA A 72 -2.94 -15.41 -1.06
C ALA A 72 -3.84 -16.36 -0.27
N THR A 73 -3.33 -17.54 0.07
CA THR A 73 -4.06 -18.54 0.85
C THR A 73 -3.19 -19.00 2.01
N PHE A 74 -3.69 -18.80 3.21
CA PHE A 74 -3.06 -19.19 4.47
C PHE A 74 -3.71 -20.47 4.94
N GLU A 75 -2.98 -21.58 4.84
CA GLU A 75 -3.43 -22.88 5.31
C GLU A 75 -3.09 -23.06 6.80
N ASP A 76 -3.77 -23.97 7.46
CA ASP A 76 -3.50 -24.41 8.84
C ASP A 76 -3.54 -23.29 9.89
N VAL A 77 -4.38 -22.28 9.71
CA VAL A 77 -4.59 -21.24 10.73
C VAL A 77 -5.45 -21.80 11.85
N THR A 78 -4.90 -21.93 13.05
CA THR A 78 -5.60 -22.48 14.22
C THR A 78 -6.20 -21.39 15.08
N LEU A 79 -7.51 -21.46 15.33
CA LEU A 79 -8.28 -20.53 16.14
C LEU A 79 -9.07 -21.29 17.21
N LEU A 80 -9.43 -20.61 18.30
CA LEU A 80 -10.31 -21.13 19.36
C LEU A 80 -11.73 -20.65 19.12
N THR A 81 -12.71 -21.55 19.23
CA THR A 81 -14.13 -21.19 19.13
C THR A 81 -14.59 -20.36 20.34
N GLY A 82 -15.62 -19.53 20.10
CA GLY A 82 -16.23 -18.68 21.13
C GLY A 82 -15.40 -17.46 21.51
N TYR A 83 -14.43 -17.08 20.69
CA TYR A 83 -13.62 -15.86 20.86
C TYR A 83 -13.80 -14.93 19.67
N ASP A 84 -13.56 -13.65 19.91
CA ASP A 84 -13.53 -12.63 18.87
C ASP A 84 -12.10 -12.42 18.38
N TYR A 85 -11.96 -12.28 17.07
CA TYR A 85 -10.67 -12.03 16.42
C TYR A 85 -10.75 -10.86 15.45
N LYS A 86 -9.59 -10.24 15.21
CA LYS A 86 -9.33 -9.43 14.03
C LYS A 86 -8.33 -10.15 13.14
N LEU A 87 -8.69 -10.32 11.88
CA LEU A 87 -7.78 -10.77 10.83
C LEU A 87 -7.22 -9.51 10.16
N VAL A 88 -5.91 -9.32 10.26
CA VAL A 88 -5.22 -8.13 9.75
C VAL A 88 -4.31 -8.55 8.61
N PHE A 89 -4.55 -7.98 7.42
CA PHE A 89 -3.79 -8.29 6.22
C PHE A 89 -3.00 -7.09 5.74
N TRP A 90 -1.81 -7.38 5.22
CA TRP A 90 -1.01 -6.46 4.41
C TRP A 90 -0.44 -7.21 3.21
N ALA A 91 -0.64 -6.68 2.02
CA ALA A 91 -0.10 -7.26 0.79
C ALA A 91 0.70 -6.20 0.03
N ASP A 92 1.94 -6.53 -0.32
CA ASP A 92 2.89 -5.62 -0.96
C ASP A 92 3.85 -6.35 -1.91
N ASN A 93 4.81 -5.60 -2.44
CA ASN A 93 5.89 -6.13 -3.25
C ASN A 93 7.15 -6.34 -2.41
N VAL A 94 7.73 -7.52 -2.50
CA VAL A 94 9.07 -7.83 -1.99
C VAL A 94 10.02 -8.18 -3.12
N ALA A 95 11.30 -7.85 -2.93
CA ALA A 95 12.32 -8.05 -3.96
C ALA A 95 12.54 -9.53 -4.32
N SER A 96 12.22 -10.45 -3.39
CA SER A 96 12.37 -11.89 -3.61
C SER A 96 11.30 -12.68 -2.86
N THR A 97 10.59 -13.54 -3.57
CA THR A 97 9.60 -14.46 -3.00
C THR A 97 10.22 -15.69 -2.32
N THR A 98 11.54 -15.84 -2.35
CA THR A 98 12.23 -16.91 -1.60
C THR A 98 12.34 -16.62 -0.11
N ASN A 99 12.18 -15.35 0.29
CA ASN A 99 12.11 -14.94 1.69
C ASN A 99 11.08 -13.82 1.84
N LEU A 100 9.85 -14.21 2.11
CA LEU A 100 8.71 -13.30 2.27
C LEU A 100 8.79 -12.43 3.54
N GLN A 101 9.71 -12.70 4.46
CA GLN A 101 9.91 -11.90 5.68
C GLN A 101 10.84 -10.70 5.46
N THR A 102 11.47 -10.60 4.29
CA THR A 102 12.36 -9.47 3.98
C THR A 102 11.54 -8.32 3.41
N ASP A 103 11.54 -7.21 4.15
CA ASP A 103 10.87 -5.98 3.74
C ASP A 103 11.55 -5.33 2.52
N ASN A 104 10.74 -4.66 1.69
CA ASN A 104 11.20 -3.89 0.55
C ASN A 104 10.84 -2.40 0.75
N HIS A 105 9.73 -1.94 0.22
CA HIS A 105 9.28 -0.53 0.32
C HIS A 105 8.68 -0.17 1.67
N TYR A 106 8.26 -1.16 2.44
CA TYR A 106 7.57 -1.00 3.72
C TYR A 106 8.22 -1.82 4.81
N VAL A 107 8.33 -1.24 6.01
CA VAL A 107 8.75 -1.95 7.23
C VAL A 107 7.51 -2.54 7.89
N THR A 108 7.54 -3.85 8.14
CA THR A 108 6.45 -4.60 8.76
C THR A 108 6.85 -5.26 10.08
N THR A 109 8.03 -4.90 10.64
CA THR A 109 8.59 -5.49 11.88
C THR A 109 7.69 -5.25 13.08
N ASP A 110 7.04 -4.09 13.14
CA ASP A 110 6.14 -3.69 14.23
C ASP A 110 4.66 -3.89 13.86
N PHE A 111 4.37 -4.91 13.05
CA PHE A 111 3.01 -5.24 12.61
C PHE A 111 2.04 -5.31 13.81
N PRO A 112 0.90 -4.63 13.78
CA PRO A 112 0.16 -4.12 12.62
C PRO A 112 0.49 -2.68 12.20
N THR A 113 1.56 -2.09 12.71
CA THR A 113 2.06 -0.81 12.19
C THR A 113 2.96 -1.05 10.99
N VAL A 114 2.66 -0.36 9.87
CA VAL A 114 3.44 -0.40 8.64
C VAL A 114 3.94 1.00 8.34
N THR A 115 5.23 1.13 8.02
CA THR A 115 5.85 2.42 7.70
C THR A 115 6.64 2.33 6.39
N TYR A 116 6.95 3.47 5.78
CA TYR A 116 7.94 3.49 4.70
C TYR A 116 9.28 2.97 5.20
N ASN A 117 9.98 2.24 4.35
CA ASN A 117 11.30 1.73 4.64
C ASN A 117 12.36 2.80 4.31
N ASP A 118 12.88 3.47 5.33
CA ASP A 118 13.91 4.51 5.17
C ASP A 118 15.24 3.96 4.60
N GLY A 119 15.49 2.66 4.73
CA GLY A 119 16.61 1.96 4.11
C GLY A 119 16.44 1.74 2.62
N HIS A 120 15.23 1.86 2.12
CA HIS A 120 14.86 1.83 0.70
C HIS A 120 14.42 3.22 0.28
N GLN A 121 15.22 3.85 -0.55
CA GLN A 121 14.96 5.23 -0.95
C GLN A 121 13.59 5.33 -1.65
N TYR A 122 12.82 6.34 -1.28
CA TYR A 122 11.53 6.61 -1.90
C TYR A 122 11.70 6.90 -3.39
N MET A 123 10.90 6.28 -4.24
CA MET A 123 10.95 6.44 -5.69
C MET A 123 9.56 6.78 -6.20
N SER A 124 9.43 7.90 -6.88
CA SER A 124 8.20 8.26 -7.59
C SER A 124 8.06 7.43 -8.86
N SER A 125 6.87 7.29 -9.38
CA SER A 125 6.56 6.56 -10.60
C SER A 125 6.98 5.08 -10.55
N ASP A 126 6.87 4.49 -9.35
CA ASP A 126 7.21 3.09 -9.08
C ASP A 126 5.97 2.30 -8.65
N ASP A 127 5.43 1.49 -9.57
CA ASP A 127 4.25 0.65 -9.34
C ASP A 127 4.48 -0.45 -8.30
N THR A 128 5.74 -0.81 -8.02
CA THR A 128 6.06 -1.80 -6.98
C THR A 128 5.80 -1.27 -5.58
N ARG A 129 5.54 0.04 -5.43
CA ARG A 129 5.13 0.67 -4.16
C ARG A 129 3.64 0.55 -3.87
N ASP A 130 2.84 0.01 -4.78
CA ASP A 130 1.44 -0.31 -4.50
C ASP A 130 1.34 -1.34 -3.37
N ALA A 131 0.33 -1.19 -2.52
CA ALA A 131 0.04 -2.17 -1.47
C ALA A 131 -1.45 -2.18 -1.13
N PHE A 132 -1.87 -3.24 -0.45
CA PHE A 132 -3.26 -3.45 -0.05
C PHE A 132 -3.32 -3.91 1.39
N TYR A 133 -4.41 -3.59 2.08
CA TYR A 133 -4.65 -4.00 3.44
C TYR A 133 -6.11 -4.34 3.67
N GLY A 134 -6.37 -5.04 4.76
CA GLY A 134 -7.72 -5.28 5.23
C GLY A 134 -7.71 -5.66 6.71
N VAL A 135 -8.75 -5.24 7.41
CA VAL A 135 -8.99 -5.62 8.80
C VAL A 135 -10.43 -6.12 8.88
N PHE A 136 -10.59 -7.36 9.28
CA PHE A 136 -11.88 -8.04 9.31
C PHE A 136 -12.15 -8.59 10.69
N ASP A 137 -13.35 -8.31 11.21
CA ASP A 137 -13.80 -8.84 12.48
C ASP A 137 -14.38 -10.24 12.29
N LEU A 138 -13.93 -11.16 13.12
CA LEU A 138 -14.43 -12.53 13.23
C LEU A 138 -15.01 -12.69 14.63
N ASN A 139 -16.28 -12.33 14.79
CA ASN A 139 -16.94 -12.30 16.09
C ASN A 139 -17.52 -13.69 16.42
N ASP A 140 -17.37 -14.07 17.70
CA ASP A 140 -17.87 -15.34 18.25
C ASP A 140 -17.56 -16.54 17.31
N PHE A 141 -16.26 -16.69 17.01
CA PHE A 141 -15.80 -17.65 16.00
C PHE A 141 -16.36 -19.05 16.28
N SER A 142 -17.10 -19.59 15.32
CA SER A 142 -17.80 -20.89 15.42
C SER A 142 -17.17 -22.01 14.59
N GLY A 143 -16.01 -21.77 13.98
CA GLY A 143 -15.30 -22.74 13.13
C GLY A 143 -15.37 -22.44 11.63
N GLU A 144 -16.03 -21.36 11.23
CA GLU A 144 -16.17 -20.96 9.83
C GLU A 144 -15.54 -19.60 9.58
N VAL A 145 -14.97 -19.40 8.40
CA VAL A 145 -14.41 -18.13 7.89
C VAL A 145 -15.00 -17.84 6.52
N GLU A 146 -14.90 -16.58 6.08
CA GLU A 146 -15.29 -16.20 4.73
C GLU A 146 -14.43 -16.90 3.67
N ASP A 147 -15.02 -17.17 2.50
CA ASP A 147 -14.32 -17.81 1.38
C ASP A 147 -13.09 -16.99 0.90
N SER A 148 -13.20 -15.67 0.96
CA SER A 148 -12.09 -14.76 0.64
C SER A 148 -12.33 -13.36 1.22
N TYR A 149 -11.28 -12.76 1.76
CA TYR A 149 -11.24 -11.40 2.26
C TYR A 149 -10.68 -10.46 1.20
N THR A 150 -11.42 -9.43 0.84
CA THR A 150 -11.03 -8.48 -0.18
C THR A 150 -10.25 -7.32 0.41
N LEU A 151 -9.00 -7.15 -0.04
CA LEU A 151 -8.11 -6.09 0.43
C LEU A 151 -8.29 -4.81 -0.40
N THR A 152 -8.10 -3.66 0.24
CA THR A 152 -8.19 -2.33 -0.37
C THR A 152 -6.87 -1.57 -0.26
N ARG A 153 -6.67 -0.51 -1.06
CA ARG A 153 -5.47 0.32 -0.97
C ARG A 153 -5.50 1.22 0.26
N PRO A 154 -4.39 1.30 1.02
CA PRO A 154 -4.24 2.30 2.10
C PRO A 154 -3.82 3.68 1.57
N PHE A 155 -3.78 3.89 0.25
CA PHE A 155 -3.19 5.06 -0.39
C PHE A 155 -4.19 5.85 -1.21
N GLY A 156 -3.97 7.20 -1.23
CA GLY A 156 -4.34 8.02 -2.35
C GLY A 156 -3.20 8.04 -3.38
N GLN A 157 -3.51 7.94 -4.67
CA GLN A 157 -2.54 8.14 -5.72
C GLN A 157 -2.52 9.61 -6.13
N LEU A 158 -1.37 10.27 -5.94
CA LEU A 158 -1.09 11.60 -6.45
C LEU A 158 -0.50 11.48 -7.85
N ASN A 159 -1.15 12.08 -8.84
CA ASN A 159 -0.65 12.16 -10.22
C ASN A 159 -0.36 13.61 -10.56
N ILE A 160 0.84 13.93 -11.01
CA ILE A 160 1.25 15.26 -11.42
C ILE A 160 1.41 15.29 -12.93
N PHE A 161 0.75 16.24 -13.57
CA PHE A 161 0.76 16.44 -15.02
C PHE A 161 1.21 17.84 -15.39
N THR A 162 1.81 18.00 -16.57
CA THR A 162 2.08 19.29 -17.19
C THR A 162 1.40 19.38 -18.57
N THR A 163 1.05 20.61 -18.97
CA THR A 163 0.42 20.89 -20.27
C THR A 163 1.42 21.38 -21.33
N ASP A 164 2.64 21.73 -20.94
CA ASP A 164 3.68 22.33 -21.77
C ASP A 164 4.84 21.38 -22.13
N CYS A 165 4.67 20.09 -21.86
CA CYS A 165 5.71 19.07 -22.08
C CYS A 165 6.21 19.05 -23.55
N ASP A 166 5.33 19.32 -24.50
CA ASP A 166 5.70 19.30 -25.93
C ASP A 166 6.51 20.55 -26.32
N GLU A 167 6.32 21.67 -25.63
CA GLU A 167 7.13 22.88 -25.81
C GLU A 167 8.56 22.68 -25.29
N ILE A 168 8.70 21.98 -24.16
CA ILE A 168 10.00 21.64 -23.57
C ILE A 168 10.76 20.61 -24.39
N LYS A 169 10.08 19.76 -25.18
CA LYS A 169 10.71 18.70 -26.01
C LYS A 169 11.68 19.20 -27.07
N SER A 170 11.53 20.41 -27.55
CA SER A 170 12.35 20.97 -28.60
C SER A 170 13.65 21.61 -28.07
N ASP A 171 13.81 21.73 -26.77
CA ASP A 171 14.91 22.44 -26.13
C ASP A 171 15.93 21.49 -25.49
N ALA A 172 17.19 21.93 -25.42
CA ALA A 172 18.26 21.19 -24.72
C ALA A 172 18.00 21.00 -23.22
N LEU A 173 16.97 21.67 -22.70
CA LEU A 173 16.52 21.64 -21.31
C LEU A 173 15.37 20.66 -21.06
N LYS A 174 15.08 19.72 -21.98
CA LYS A 174 14.00 18.76 -21.77
C LYS A 174 14.25 17.90 -20.54
N PRO A 175 13.38 17.95 -19.50
CA PRO A 175 13.51 17.06 -18.37
C PRO A 175 13.23 15.62 -18.78
N ALA A 176 14.15 14.72 -18.39
CA ALA A 176 14.01 13.27 -18.57
C ALA A 176 13.66 12.58 -17.25
N LYS A 177 14.01 13.22 -16.13
CA LYS A 177 13.84 12.68 -14.78
C LYS A 177 13.36 13.75 -13.82
N VAL A 178 12.75 13.31 -12.73
CA VAL A 178 12.23 14.14 -11.65
C VAL A 178 12.62 13.60 -10.29
N ARG A 179 12.86 14.46 -9.32
CA ARG A 179 12.92 14.13 -7.90
C ARG A 179 11.79 14.83 -7.18
N MET A 180 10.97 14.06 -6.48
CA MET A 180 9.89 14.59 -5.65
C MET A 180 10.34 14.71 -4.20
N THR A 181 9.96 15.80 -3.55
CA THR A 181 10.12 15.99 -2.10
C THR A 181 8.80 16.42 -1.51
N PHE A 182 8.35 15.68 -0.50
CA PHE A 182 7.12 15.93 0.23
C PHE A 182 7.47 16.41 1.63
N THR A 183 7.08 17.62 1.98
CA THR A 183 7.42 18.21 3.29
C THR A 183 6.58 17.62 4.41
N SER A 184 5.36 17.19 4.13
CA SER A 184 4.43 16.69 5.14
C SER A 184 3.47 15.67 4.53
N ILE A 185 3.88 14.39 4.53
CA ILE A 185 3.01 13.25 4.24
C ILE A 185 3.13 12.23 5.37
N PRO A 186 2.09 11.44 5.65
CA PRO A 186 2.19 10.34 6.59
C PRO A 186 3.27 9.34 6.15
N THR A 187 4.04 8.84 7.10
CA THR A 187 5.11 7.88 6.85
C THR A 187 4.73 6.45 7.15
N GLY A 188 3.53 6.24 7.67
CA GLY A 188 3.03 4.91 8.01
C GLY A 188 1.59 4.93 8.49
N MET A 189 1.12 3.75 8.89
CA MET A 189 -0.24 3.53 9.35
C MET A 189 -0.30 2.35 10.33
N ASP A 190 -1.07 2.49 11.40
CA ASP A 190 -1.55 1.38 12.21
C ASP A 190 -2.77 0.76 11.49
N LEU A 191 -2.66 -0.48 11.05
CA LEU A 191 -3.69 -1.12 10.24
C LEU A 191 -4.98 -1.38 11.03
N ILE A 192 -4.89 -1.71 12.32
CA ILE A 192 -6.06 -2.07 13.13
C ILE A 192 -7.01 -0.88 13.33
N ASN A 193 -6.47 0.29 13.60
CA ASN A 193 -7.28 1.47 13.92
C ASN A 193 -7.28 2.52 12.80
N GLY A 194 -6.50 2.31 11.74
CA GLY A 194 -6.39 3.22 10.59
C GLY A 194 -5.67 4.52 10.91
N SER A 195 -5.02 4.67 12.07
CA SER A 195 -4.32 5.89 12.43
C SER A 195 -3.01 6.02 11.66
N LEU A 196 -2.76 7.23 11.15
CA LEU A 196 -1.59 7.53 10.35
C LEU A 196 -0.41 7.95 11.24
N THR A 197 0.78 7.51 10.88
CA THR A 197 2.03 7.97 11.48
C THR A 197 2.44 9.28 10.82
N GLU A 198 2.38 10.37 11.58
CA GLU A 198 2.83 11.67 11.11
C GLU A 198 4.35 11.78 11.20
N PRO A 199 4.99 12.52 10.25
CA PRO A 199 6.40 12.84 10.39
C PRO A 199 6.64 13.64 11.68
N ALA A 200 7.77 13.38 12.34
CA ALA A 200 8.15 14.14 13.53
C ALA A 200 8.25 15.63 13.17
N GLU A 201 7.89 16.52 14.13
CA GLU A 201 8.01 17.96 13.95
C GLU A 201 9.49 18.33 13.64
N GLY A 202 9.70 19.02 12.52
CA GLY A 202 11.05 19.37 12.05
C GLY A 202 11.78 18.25 11.30
N ALA A 203 11.18 17.09 11.13
CA ALA A 203 11.68 16.08 10.21
C ALA A 203 11.60 16.62 8.77
N GLY A 204 12.66 16.47 8.03
CA GLY A 204 12.78 16.98 6.66
C GLY A 204 12.01 16.12 5.67
N GLY A 205 10.74 15.94 5.79
CA GLY A 205 9.87 15.30 4.81
C GLY A 205 10.43 14.04 4.12
N VAL A 206 9.68 13.49 3.19
CA VAL A 206 10.12 12.37 2.34
C VAL A 206 10.72 12.95 1.06
N THR A 207 12.03 12.72 0.84
CA THR A 207 12.71 13.09 -0.41
C THR A 207 12.93 11.84 -1.23
N GLY A 208 12.43 11.83 -2.44
CA GLY A 208 12.56 10.73 -3.38
C GLY A 208 13.93 10.71 -4.08
N GLU A 209 14.25 9.57 -4.66
CA GLU A 209 15.32 9.44 -5.63
C GLU A 209 14.95 10.08 -6.96
N ILE A 210 15.96 10.26 -7.82
CA ILE A 210 15.72 10.70 -9.19
C ILE A 210 15.08 9.57 -9.96
N SER A 211 13.82 9.77 -10.39
CA SER A 211 13.04 8.80 -11.16
C SER A 211 12.79 9.26 -12.58
N ALA A 212 12.65 8.32 -13.51
CA ALA A 212 12.30 8.65 -14.89
C ALA A 212 10.90 9.27 -14.96
N ILE A 213 10.74 10.31 -15.77
CA ILE A 213 9.41 10.83 -16.14
C ILE A 213 8.76 9.77 -17.05
N PRO A 214 7.51 9.35 -16.74
CA PRO A 214 6.81 8.34 -17.53
C PRO A 214 6.69 8.75 -19.00
N ASP A 215 7.11 7.87 -19.91
CA ASP A 215 6.99 8.12 -21.35
C ASP A 215 5.54 8.01 -21.81
N ASP A 216 5.08 9.02 -22.55
CA ASP A 216 3.79 9.05 -23.26
C ASP A 216 2.52 8.84 -22.40
N VAL A 217 2.61 9.01 -21.08
CA VAL A 217 1.43 8.98 -20.22
C VAL A 217 0.67 10.30 -20.28
N THR A 218 -0.56 10.24 -20.76
CA THR A 218 -1.44 11.42 -20.90
C THR A 218 -2.49 11.47 -19.80
N SER A 219 -2.88 12.68 -19.42
CA SER A 219 -3.97 12.88 -18.46
C SER A 219 -5.32 12.41 -19.01
N PRO A 220 -6.11 11.66 -18.25
CA PRO A 220 -7.48 11.31 -18.62
C PRO A 220 -8.44 12.51 -18.53
N VAL A 221 -8.04 13.57 -17.83
CA VAL A 221 -8.88 14.73 -17.52
C VAL A 221 -8.53 15.95 -18.36
N VAL A 222 -7.24 16.16 -18.62
CA VAL A 222 -6.74 17.35 -19.35
C VAL A 222 -6.07 16.91 -20.64
N THR A 223 -6.69 17.26 -21.78
CA THR A 223 -6.17 16.91 -23.13
C THR A 223 -4.79 17.50 -23.35
N GLY A 224 -3.83 16.67 -23.77
CA GLY A 224 -2.45 17.08 -24.06
C GLY A 224 -1.54 17.20 -22.84
N ALA A 225 -2.06 17.07 -21.62
CA ALA A 225 -1.21 17.03 -20.45
C ALA A 225 -0.52 15.68 -20.32
N ARG A 226 0.78 15.70 -19.96
CA ARG A 226 1.61 14.52 -19.74
C ARG A 226 1.95 14.35 -18.26
N GLN A 227 2.01 13.11 -17.82
CA GLN A 227 2.41 12.77 -16.47
C GLN A 227 3.89 13.05 -16.23
N LEU A 228 4.18 13.72 -15.13
CA LEU A 228 5.54 13.95 -14.64
C LEU A 228 5.90 12.91 -13.56
N SER A 229 4.97 12.61 -12.67
CA SER A 229 5.13 11.58 -11.64
C SER A 229 3.79 11.04 -11.18
N PHE A 230 3.84 9.89 -10.53
CA PHE A 230 2.78 9.41 -9.66
C PHE A 230 3.37 8.90 -8.34
N ASP A 231 2.61 9.01 -7.27
CA ASP A 231 3.07 8.68 -5.91
C ASP A 231 1.93 8.07 -5.09
N TYR A 232 2.25 7.04 -4.30
CA TYR A 232 1.33 6.41 -3.36
C TYR A 232 1.54 7.00 -1.97
N ILE A 233 0.53 7.67 -1.45
CA ILE A 233 0.58 8.38 -0.17
C ILE A 233 -0.47 7.81 0.76
N PHE A 234 -0.11 7.45 2.00
CA PHE A 234 -1.04 6.90 2.98
C PHE A 234 -2.25 7.83 3.17
N ALA A 235 -3.41 7.33 2.78
CA ALA A 235 -4.71 7.99 2.87
C ALA A 235 -5.81 6.92 2.82
N PRO A 236 -6.02 6.15 3.89
CA PRO A 236 -7.03 5.09 3.92
C PRO A 236 -8.43 5.68 3.72
N GLU A 237 -9.35 4.83 3.30
CA GLU A 237 -10.73 5.22 2.98
C GLU A 237 -11.37 6.05 4.11
N GLY A 238 -12.08 7.09 3.75
CA GLY A 238 -12.74 8.01 4.68
C GLY A 238 -11.84 9.08 5.30
N GLN A 239 -10.53 9.05 5.06
CA GLN A 239 -9.61 10.09 5.52
C GLN A 239 -9.27 11.06 4.39
N GLN A 240 -9.42 12.36 4.68
CA GLN A 240 -8.97 13.42 3.79
C GLN A 240 -7.64 13.97 4.32
N ARG A 241 -6.64 14.05 3.45
CA ARG A 241 -5.34 14.64 3.77
C ARG A 241 -5.05 15.84 2.88
N MET A 242 -4.56 16.88 3.51
CA MET A 242 -3.98 18.00 2.81
C MET A 242 -2.48 17.78 2.68
N ILE A 243 -2.00 17.61 1.46
CA ILE A 243 -0.57 17.54 1.17
C ILE A 243 -0.07 18.97 1.06
N SER A 244 0.95 19.32 1.83
CA SER A 244 1.59 20.62 1.76
C SER A 244 3.08 20.48 1.44
N GLY A 245 3.62 21.41 0.68
CA GLY A 245 5.03 21.47 0.38
C GLY A 245 5.52 20.34 -0.51
N ILE A 246 5.06 20.31 -1.75
CA ILE A 246 5.62 19.45 -2.80
C ILE A 246 6.69 20.27 -3.54
N THR A 247 7.90 19.74 -3.62
CA THR A 247 8.98 20.28 -4.44
C THR A 247 9.35 19.29 -5.51
N MET A 248 9.50 19.77 -6.74
CA MET A 248 9.96 18.98 -7.89
C MET A 248 11.28 19.57 -8.39
N ASN A 249 12.32 18.74 -8.43
CA ASN A 249 13.56 19.06 -9.12
C ASN A 249 13.64 18.24 -10.39
N PHE A 250 13.99 18.87 -11.49
CA PHE A 250 14.08 18.24 -12.80
C PHE A 250 15.51 17.96 -13.19
N TYR A 251 15.73 16.89 -13.92
CA TYR A 251 17.05 16.40 -14.33
C TYR A 251 17.04 16.02 -15.82
N ASP A 252 18.18 16.16 -16.45
CA ASP A 252 18.42 15.61 -17.78
C ASP A 252 18.62 14.08 -17.74
N ALA A 253 18.87 13.47 -18.88
CA ALA A 253 19.09 12.03 -18.99
C ALA A 253 20.38 11.54 -18.28
N ASN A 254 21.29 12.45 -17.94
CA ASN A 254 22.58 12.18 -17.29
C ASN A 254 22.58 12.53 -15.80
N ASP A 255 21.40 12.76 -15.20
CA ASP A 255 21.22 13.16 -13.81
C ASP A 255 21.79 14.56 -13.47
N SER A 256 21.96 15.43 -14.47
CA SER A 256 22.29 16.84 -14.22
C SER A 256 21.02 17.62 -13.93
N GLU A 257 21.00 18.33 -12.80
CA GLU A 257 19.85 19.15 -12.41
C GLU A 257 19.65 20.30 -13.42
N LEU A 258 18.41 20.49 -13.81
CA LEU A 258 17.98 21.54 -14.72
C LEU A 258 17.41 22.70 -13.91
N ASP A 259 17.84 23.94 -14.24
CA ASP A 259 17.29 25.16 -13.64
C ASP A 259 15.92 25.47 -14.30
N ILE A 260 14.90 24.67 -13.94
CA ILE A 260 13.52 24.82 -14.40
C ILE A 260 12.68 25.27 -13.21
N THR A 261 12.09 26.45 -13.31
CA THR A 261 11.11 26.91 -12.34
C THR A 261 9.71 26.64 -12.88
N ALA A 262 8.98 25.75 -12.21
CA ALA A 262 7.55 25.58 -12.49
C ALA A 262 6.76 26.74 -11.85
N TYR A 263 5.85 27.35 -12.59
CA TYR A 263 4.94 28.41 -12.14
C TYR A 263 3.52 27.89 -12.03
#